data_25133482364a6ba1313382a9c4b64f69
#
_entry.id   25133482364a6ba1313382a9c4b64f69
#
_cell.length_a   1.000
_cell.length_b   1.000
_cell.length_c   1.000
_cell.angle_alpha   90.00
_cell.angle_beta   90.00
_cell.angle_gamma   90.00
#
_symmetry.space_group_name_H-M   'P 1'
#
loop_
_entity.id
_entity.type
_entity.pdbx_description
1 polymer ?
#
loop_
_entity_poly.entity_id
_entity_poly.type
_entity_poly.pdbx_seq_one_letter_code
_entity_poly.pdbx_strand_id
1 'polypeptide(L)'
;MIIKSSDKKVTDKVYDVCIIGSGPAGLTIAKELSDSGKTICVLECGSLTKDLKANELRTVINSGEIKIKDSSRERIFGGTSTSWAGLSSPLDKVDMKNWPISYEELFKYYKNLHKYGFAKIEEFDEKGLDEIKKEADFKIGSGVLNEKIFIAKDPPWNFGKELKHIFDKENIDLFLDSTVIKINKTGDHIESVSIKNSLGLENKIKAKKFVIAAGGIESTRLLLLSNIVNENDQVGRYITNHPKNSSGFITLNKPATNLTYLYGYLHNGWSKSAGVRVSEDMQRSLGILNSYVRLEPIFPWTDSSGVSHLLIIIKKAKLFLDWWKKQQKKLVNLRDWGETGDDVKQSKKFNLFLSIFEITKDFPAVFSYSIHRLFQNKKIHINTIRLRNFMDMEARPENRIILSDKTDRNGMCLPEVILNTSELDRKSVIELHKVIAEDLMKRNIGTLTSDLSIASPWPINSEASHHLGGTVMGNDENKSVVDKDLKVHHTDNLYICSGSVFPSAGNANPTYTICALAVRLAENLK
;
A
#
# COMPACT_ATOMS: atom_id res chain seq x y z
N MET A 1 -14.07 -20.53 -14.52
CA MET A 1 -13.91 -21.77 -13.70
C MET A 1 -12.73 -21.60 -12.74
N ILE A 2 -12.81 -22.17 -11.50
CA ILE A 2 -11.67 -22.18 -10.55
C ILE A 2 -11.01 -23.56 -10.60
N ILE A 3 -9.72 -23.60 -10.94
CA ILE A 3 -8.95 -24.82 -11.21
C ILE A 3 -7.74 -24.85 -10.29
N LYS A 4 -7.48 -25.96 -9.60
CA LYS A 4 -6.18 -26.21 -8.97
C LYS A 4 -5.26 -26.87 -10.00
N SER A 5 -4.05 -26.36 -10.14
CA SER A 5 -3.10 -26.89 -11.12
C SER A 5 -2.66 -28.34 -10.84
N SER A 6 -2.91 -28.84 -9.61
CA SER A 6 -2.72 -30.25 -9.25
C SER A 6 -3.79 -31.19 -9.83
N ASP A 7 -4.97 -30.67 -10.17
CA ASP A 7 -6.16 -31.50 -10.44
C ASP A 7 -6.41 -31.76 -11.93
N LYS A 8 -5.77 -31.02 -12.83
CA LYS A 8 -5.93 -31.17 -14.29
C LYS A 8 -4.61 -30.95 -15.05
N LYS A 9 -4.37 -31.75 -16.07
CA LYS A 9 -3.48 -31.35 -17.18
C LYS A 9 -3.98 -29.98 -17.67
N VAL A 10 -3.11 -28.99 -17.62
CA VAL A 10 -3.38 -27.68 -18.24
C VAL A 10 -3.64 -27.94 -19.71
N THR A 11 -4.76 -27.47 -20.22
CA THR A 11 -5.24 -27.75 -21.58
C THR A 11 -4.37 -27.02 -22.61
N ASP A 12 -4.30 -27.53 -23.85
CA ASP A 12 -3.69 -26.86 -25.02
C ASP A 12 -4.46 -25.59 -25.47
N LYS A 13 -5.39 -25.11 -24.63
CA LYS A 13 -6.21 -23.90 -24.86
C LYS A 13 -5.31 -22.67 -24.96
N VAL A 14 -5.48 -21.89 -26.00
CA VAL A 14 -4.88 -20.57 -26.15
C VAL A 14 -5.90 -19.52 -25.68
N TYR A 15 -5.55 -18.75 -24.67
CA TYR A 15 -6.38 -17.66 -24.16
C TYR A 15 -6.18 -16.37 -24.96
N ASP A 16 -7.17 -15.48 -24.97
CA ASP A 16 -6.96 -14.15 -25.51
C ASP A 16 -6.08 -13.30 -24.58
N VAL A 17 -6.27 -13.43 -23.25
CA VAL A 17 -5.48 -12.72 -22.26
C VAL A 17 -5.11 -13.63 -21.09
N CYS A 18 -3.82 -13.67 -20.74
CA CYS A 18 -3.29 -14.32 -19.55
C CYS A 18 -2.85 -13.25 -18.54
N ILE A 19 -3.42 -13.27 -17.35
CA ILE A 19 -3.13 -12.32 -16.25
C ILE A 19 -2.35 -13.06 -15.17
N ILE A 20 -1.14 -12.59 -14.85
CA ILE A 20 -0.23 -13.19 -13.87
C ILE A 20 -0.36 -12.43 -12.54
N GLY A 21 -1.03 -13.03 -11.59
CA GLY A 21 -1.35 -12.47 -10.27
C GLY A 21 -2.82 -12.09 -10.14
N SER A 22 -3.44 -12.51 -9.03
CA SER A 22 -4.84 -12.24 -8.66
C SER A 22 -4.97 -11.18 -7.57
N GLY A 23 -4.02 -10.24 -7.49
CA GLY A 23 -4.10 -9.06 -6.62
C GLY A 23 -5.07 -7.99 -7.17
N PRO A 24 -5.15 -6.82 -6.53
CA PRO A 24 -6.05 -5.73 -6.96
C PRO A 24 -5.95 -5.39 -8.46
N ALA A 25 -4.73 -5.26 -9.01
CA ALA A 25 -4.55 -4.98 -10.44
C ALA A 25 -5.12 -6.10 -11.33
N GLY A 26 -4.69 -7.34 -11.09
CA GLY A 26 -5.10 -8.48 -11.93
C GLY A 26 -6.60 -8.73 -11.88
N LEU A 27 -7.22 -8.66 -10.70
CA LEU A 27 -8.67 -8.83 -10.56
C LEU A 27 -9.47 -7.65 -11.13
N THR A 28 -8.93 -6.42 -11.10
CA THR A 28 -9.55 -5.28 -11.79
C THR A 28 -9.56 -5.50 -13.30
N ILE A 29 -8.42 -5.89 -13.90
CA ILE A 29 -8.33 -6.21 -15.34
C ILE A 29 -9.28 -7.36 -15.69
N ALA A 30 -9.25 -8.44 -14.92
CA ALA A 30 -10.11 -9.60 -15.14
C ALA A 30 -11.60 -9.21 -15.12
N LYS A 31 -12.02 -8.37 -14.17
CA LYS A 31 -13.40 -7.87 -14.07
C LYS A 31 -13.76 -7.00 -15.28
N GLU A 32 -12.91 -6.06 -15.68
CA GLU A 32 -13.17 -5.18 -16.83
C GLU A 32 -13.27 -5.95 -18.16
N LEU A 33 -12.52 -7.05 -18.29
CA LEU A 33 -12.54 -7.90 -19.49
C LEU A 33 -13.61 -9.01 -19.43
N SER A 34 -14.20 -9.29 -18.27
CA SER A 34 -15.10 -10.44 -18.09
C SER A 34 -16.34 -10.42 -19.00
N ASP A 35 -16.74 -9.26 -19.49
CA ASP A 35 -17.89 -9.04 -20.37
C ASP A 35 -17.49 -8.71 -21.82
N SER A 36 -16.19 -8.83 -22.17
CA SER A 36 -15.68 -8.48 -23.52
C SER A 36 -15.80 -9.61 -24.57
N GLY A 37 -16.30 -10.77 -24.18
CA GLY A 37 -16.31 -11.96 -25.05
C GLY A 37 -14.95 -12.67 -25.20
N LYS A 38 -13.87 -12.11 -24.64
CA LYS A 38 -12.52 -12.70 -24.67
C LYS A 38 -12.39 -13.85 -23.68
N THR A 39 -11.57 -14.83 -24.03
CA THR A 39 -11.18 -15.90 -23.12
C THR A 39 -10.00 -15.44 -22.27
N ILE A 40 -10.15 -15.55 -20.95
CA ILE A 40 -9.20 -15.00 -19.97
C ILE A 40 -8.71 -16.11 -19.05
N CYS A 41 -7.43 -16.16 -18.73
CA CYS A 41 -6.94 -16.92 -17.58
C CYS A 41 -6.25 -15.99 -16.58
N VAL A 42 -6.45 -16.28 -15.29
CA VAL A 42 -5.76 -15.62 -14.18
C VAL A 42 -4.93 -16.69 -13.47
N LEU A 43 -3.63 -16.41 -13.28
CA LEU A 43 -2.69 -17.32 -12.62
C LEU A 43 -2.39 -16.78 -11.22
N GLU A 44 -2.64 -17.58 -10.19
CA GLU A 44 -2.36 -17.25 -8.80
C GLU A 44 -1.42 -18.30 -8.19
N CYS A 45 -0.33 -17.82 -7.60
CA CYS A 45 0.64 -18.66 -6.90
C CYS A 45 0.07 -19.31 -5.64
N GLY A 46 -0.82 -18.62 -4.93
CA GLY A 46 -1.45 -19.10 -3.70
C GLY A 46 -2.76 -19.83 -3.93
N SER A 47 -3.53 -19.95 -2.86
CA SER A 47 -4.85 -20.59 -2.86
C SER A 47 -5.96 -19.59 -2.46
N LEU A 48 -7.21 -20.06 -2.35
CA LEU A 48 -8.34 -19.23 -1.87
C LEU A 48 -8.22 -18.87 -0.39
N THR A 49 -7.45 -19.62 0.37
CA THR A 49 -7.21 -19.43 1.80
C THR A 49 -5.71 -19.26 2.05
N LYS A 50 -5.37 -18.70 3.21
CA LYS A 50 -3.96 -18.47 3.56
C LYS A 50 -3.18 -19.80 3.61
N ASP A 51 -2.12 -19.86 2.81
CA ASP A 51 -1.21 -21.01 2.73
C ASP A 51 0.19 -20.58 3.14
N LEU A 52 0.72 -21.23 4.19
CA LEU A 52 2.07 -20.95 4.70
C LEU A 52 3.15 -21.28 3.67
N LYS A 53 2.98 -22.40 2.91
CA LYS A 53 3.95 -22.80 1.88
C LYS A 53 4.02 -21.77 0.75
N ALA A 54 2.87 -21.25 0.28
CA ALA A 54 2.88 -20.19 -0.73
C ALA A 54 3.54 -18.91 -0.19
N ASN A 55 3.35 -18.59 1.09
CA ASN A 55 3.93 -17.41 1.72
C ASN A 55 5.46 -17.48 1.90
N GLU A 56 6.07 -18.66 1.95
CA GLU A 56 7.54 -18.80 1.94
C GLU A 56 8.18 -18.24 0.66
N LEU A 57 7.45 -18.23 -0.46
CA LEU A 57 7.91 -17.64 -1.73
C LEU A 57 8.00 -16.11 -1.71
N ARG A 58 7.64 -15.45 -0.59
CA ARG A 58 7.73 -13.98 -0.42
C ARG A 58 9.13 -13.50 -0.02
N THR A 59 10.04 -14.39 0.34
CA THR A 59 11.35 -14.03 0.86
C THR A 59 12.09 -13.09 -0.07
N VAL A 60 12.65 -12.00 0.50
CA VAL A 60 13.56 -11.08 -0.16
C VAL A 60 14.86 -10.96 0.63
N ILE A 61 15.95 -10.66 -0.07
CA ILE A 61 17.19 -10.24 0.56
C ILE A 61 17.18 -8.72 0.63
N ASN A 62 17.38 -8.19 1.83
CA ASN A 62 17.37 -6.76 2.08
C ASN A 62 18.81 -6.27 2.22
N SER A 63 19.32 -5.54 1.23
CA SER A 63 20.70 -5.00 1.19
C SER A 63 20.78 -3.48 1.33
N GLY A 64 19.62 -2.79 1.45
CA GLY A 64 19.53 -1.35 1.70
C GLY A 64 19.18 -1.00 3.15
N GLU A 65 19.09 0.31 3.41
CA GLU A 65 18.66 0.92 4.68
C GLU A 65 17.20 0.59 5.00
N ILE A 66 16.32 0.66 3.98
CA ILE A 66 14.89 0.40 4.11
C ILE A 66 14.62 -1.09 3.88
N LYS A 67 14.09 -1.76 4.88
CA LYS A 67 13.82 -3.21 4.84
C LYS A 67 12.41 -3.49 4.33
N ILE A 68 12.30 -4.41 3.40
CA ILE A 68 11.03 -4.95 2.92
C ILE A 68 10.63 -6.12 3.81
N LYS A 69 9.46 -6.03 4.44
CA LYS A 69 8.92 -7.14 5.24
C LYS A 69 8.27 -8.17 4.33
N ASP A 70 8.48 -9.46 4.57
CA ASP A 70 7.80 -10.54 3.84
C ASP A 70 6.28 -10.43 3.99
N SER A 71 5.79 -10.03 5.16
CA SER A 71 4.37 -9.82 5.44
C SER A 71 3.72 -8.66 4.66
N SER A 72 4.51 -7.81 4.01
CA SER A 72 3.98 -6.73 3.15
C SER A 72 3.47 -7.22 1.79
N ARG A 73 3.62 -8.51 1.50
CA ARG A 73 3.16 -9.16 0.28
C ARG A 73 2.42 -10.45 0.63
N GLU A 74 1.33 -10.72 -0.05
CA GLU A 74 0.52 -11.92 0.20
C GLU A 74 0.43 -12.77 -1.07
N ARG A 75 0.65 -14.09 -0.92
CA ARG A 75 0.49 -15.11 -1.95
C ARG A 75 -0.83 -15.82 -1.72
N ILE A 76 -1.90 -15.19 -2.16
CA ILE A 76 -3.28 -15.64 -1.95
C ILE A 76 -4.20 -14.98 -2.97
N PHE A 77 -5.30 -15.62 -3.30
CA PHE A 77 -6.35 -15.03 -4.12
C PHE A 77 -6.87 -13.72 -3.50
N GLY A 78 -6.77 -12.61 -4.26
CA GLY A 78 -7.00 -11.25 -3.78
C GLY A 78 -5.71 -10.50 -3.39
N GLY A 79 -4.56 -11.19 -3.32
CA GLY A 79 -3.26 -10.59 -2.99
C GLY A 79 -3.28 -9.83 -1.67
N THR A 80 -2.54 -8.72 -1.59
CA THR A 80 -2.43 -7.88 -0.39
C THR A 80 -3.73 -7.22 0.05
N SER A 81 -4.79 -7.20 -0.77
CA SER A 81 -6.11 -6.73 -0.33
C SER A 81 -6.76 -7.62 0.75
N THR A 82 -6.20 -8.79 1.01
CA THR A 82 -6.66 -9.68 2.09
C THR A 82 -6.16 -9.25 3.47
N SER A 83 -5.14 -8.38 3.54
CA SER A 83 -4.48 -7.97 4.79
C SER A 83 -4.23 -6.46 4.91
N TRP A 84 -4.65 -5.65 3.94
CA TRP A 84 -4.43 -4.21 3.92
C TRP A 84 -5.44 -3.41 4.76
N ALA A 85 -5.14 -2.14 5.01
CA ALA A 85 -6.07 -1.21 5.68
C ALA A 85 -7.08 -0.55 4.72
N GLY A 86 -6.90 -0.67 3.41
CA GLY A 86 -7.79 -0.11 2.40
C GLY A 86 -7.69 1.40 2.20
N LEU A 87 -6.72 2.05 2.87
CA LEU A 87 -6.56 3.50 2.80
C LEU A 87 -6.15 3.94 1.39
N SER A 88 -6.84 4.92 0.84
CA SER A 88 -6.67 5.39 -0.53
C SER A 88 -6.72 6.92 -0.62
N SER A 89 -6.02 7.45 -1.59
CA SER A 89 -6.05 8.84 -2.02
C SER A 89 -5.55 8.89 -3.47
N PRO A 90 -6.03 9.79 -4.34
CA PRO A 90 -5.45 9.99 -5.67
C PRO A 90 -4.04 10.56 -5.56
N LEU A 91 -3.21 10.34 -6.59
CA LEU A 91 -1.96 11.08 -6.75
C LEU A 91 -2.27 12.58 -6.88
N ASP A 92 -1.34 13.42 -6.43
CA ASP A 92 -1.39 14.84 -6.70
C ASP A 92 -0.80 15.16 -8.08
N LYS A 93 -1.18 16.29 -8.66
CA LYS A 93 -0.66 16.68 -9.98
C LYS A 93 0.86 16.84 -9.97
N VAL A 94 1.43 17.31 -8.86
CA VAL A 94 2.87 17.47 -8.70
C VAL A 94 3.63 16.14 -8.72
N ASP A 95 2.99 15.04 -8.32
CA ASP A 95 3.58 13.70 -8.30
C ASP A 95 3.78 13.13 -9.71
N MET A 96 3.07 13.67 -10.72
CA MET A 96 3.04 13.12 -12.07
C MET A 96 4.00 13.81 -13.05
N LYS A 97 4.94 14.63 -12.57
CA LYS A 97 5.86 15.38 -13.42
C LYS A 97 6.62 14.52 -14.45
N ASN A 98 6.99 13.31 -14.05
CA ASN A 98 7.80 12.39 -14.87
C ASN A 98 6.96 11.25 -15.48
N TRP A 99 5.63 11.33 -15.39
CA TRP A 99 4.75 10.33 -15.95
C TRP A 99 4.52 10.58 -17.45
N PRO A 100 4.51 9.56 -18.31
CA PRO A 100 4.25 9.74 -19.75
C PRO A 100 2.77 9.95 -20.07
N ILE A 101 1.90 9.89 -19.05
CA ILE A 101 0.46 10.20 -19.13
C ILE A 101 0.15 11.42 -18.28
N SER A 102 -0.85 12.21 -18.68
CA SER A 102 -1.25 13.41 -17.94
C SER A 102 -2.10 13.06 -16.71
N TYR A 103 -2.13 13.99 -15.75
CA TYR A 103 -3.01 13.87 -14.58
C TYR A 103 -4.49 13.79 -15.01
N GLU A 104 -4.89 14.61 -16.00
CA GLU A 104 -6.25 14.68 -16.53
C GLU A 104 -6.66 13.37 -17.19
N GLU A 105 -5.73 12.67 -17.86
CA GLU A 105 -5.95 11.34 -18.42
C GLU A 105 -6.18 10.31 -17.30
N LEU A 106 -5.30 10.27 -16.31
CA LEU A 106 -5.42 9.34 -15.18
C LEU A 106 -6.69 9.60 -14.35
N PHE A 107 -7.06 10.89 -14.18
CA PHE A 107 -8.23 11.30 -13.40
C PHE A 107 -9.55 10.73 -13.94
N LYS A 108 -9.66 10.53 -15.26
CA LYS A 108 -10.85 9.90 -15.88
C LYS A 108 -11.11 8.51 -15.31
N TYR A 109 -10.04 7.77 -15.03
CA TYR A 109 -10.14 6.40 -14.52
C TYR A 109 -10.44 6.35 -13.02
N TYR A 110 -10.01 7.32 -12.24
CA TYR A 110 -10.39 7.42 -10.83
C TYR A 110 -11.91 7.52 -10.62
N LYS A 111 -12.64 8.19 -11.52
CA LYS A 111 -14.11 8.36 -11.43
C LYS A 111 -14.89 7.05 -11.32
N ASN A 112 -14.37 5.97 -11.90
CA ASN A 112 -15.05 4.68 -11.97
C ASN A 112 -14.61 3.69 -10.89
N LEU A 113 -13.70 4.06 -10.00
CA LEU A 113 -13.13 3.11 -9.03
C LEU A 113 -14.03 2.84 -7.81
N HIS A 114 -15.10 3.60 -7.61
CA HIS A 114 -16.08 3.33 -6.54
C HIS A 114 -16.69 1.93 -6.61
N LYS A 115 -16.78 1.34 -7.81
CA LYS A 115 -17.23 -0.05 -8.02
C LYS A 115 -16.27 -1.12 -7.46
N TYR A 116 -15.04 -0.72 -7.12
CA TYR A 116 -14.02 -1.57 -6.48
C TYR A 116 -13.82 -1.25 -5.00
N GLY A 117 -14.86 -0.72 -4.34
CA GLY A 117 -14.85 -0.46 -2.90
C GLY A 117 -14.00 0.74 -2.49
N PHE A 118 -13.64 1.61 -3.42
CA PHE A 118 -13.06 2.92 -3.13
C PHE A 118 -14.16 3.98 -2.95
N ALA A 119 -13.84 5.07 -2.28
CA ALA A 119 -14.71 6.23 -2.23
C ALA A 119 -14.84 6.88 -3.64
N LYS A 120 -15.90 7.64 -3.85
CA LYS A 120 -16.05 8.44 -5.07
C LYS A 120 -14.95 9.50 -5.11
N ILE A 121 -14.47 9.84 -6.31
CA ILE A 121 -13.35 10.79 -6.46
C ILE A 121 -13.67 12.17 -5.88
N GLU A 122 -14.95 12.58 -5.92
CA GLU A 122 -15.43 13.85 -5.38
C GLU A 122 -15.32 13.93 -3.84
N GLU A 123 -15.17 12.79 -3.15
CA GLU A 123 -14.97 12.77 -1.69
C GLU A 123 -13.53 13.12 -1.27
N PHE A 124 -12.61 13.18 -2.24
CA PHE A 124 -11.21 13.55 -2.01
C PHE A 124 -10.92 15.04 -2.25
N ASP A 125 -11.93 15.83 -2.59
CA ASP A 125 -11.82 17.28 -2.83
C ASP A 125 -11.96 18.11 -1.53
N GLU A 126 -11.97 19.44 -1.70
CA GLU A 126 -12.13 20.38 -0.60
C GLU A 126 -13.45 20.20 0.16
N LYS A 127 -14.55 19.83 -0.53
CA LYS A 127 -15.85 19.60 0.11
C LYS A 127 -15.82 18.38 1.02
N GLY A 128 -15.18 17.31 0.56
CA GLY A 128 -14.97 16.13 1.39
C GLY A 128 -14.09 16.42 2.60
N LEU A 129 -13.10 17.29 2.46
CA LEU A 129 -12.27 17.76 3.55
C LEU A 129 -13.04 18.63 4.55
N ASP A 130 -13.84 19.58 4.06
CA ASP A 130 -14.66 20.46 4.91
C ASP A 130 -15.70 19.68 5.72
N GLU A 131 -16.28 18.62 5.14
CA GLU A 131 -17.20 17.73 5.85
C GLU A 131 -16.57 17.15 7.11
N ILE A 132 -15.35 16.62 7.03
CA ILE A 132 -14.67 15.99 8.18
C ILE A 132 -14.09 16.99 9.17
N LYS A 133 -13.88 18.25 8.75
CA LYS A 133 -13.36 19.34 9.58
C LYS A 133 -14.45 20.11 10.32
N LYS A 134 -15.72 19.89 10.01
CA LYS A 134 -16.85 20.72 10.48
C LYS A 134 -16.87 20.90 11.98
N GLU A 135 -16.60 19.84 12.74
CA GLU A 135 -16.65 19.85 14.21
C GLU A 135 -15.27 19.97 14.88
N ALA A 136 -14.19 20.15 14.09
CA ALA A 136 -12.85 20.23 14.63
C ALA A 136 -12.59 21.57 15.32
N ASP A 137 -12.05 21.53 16.53
CA ASP A 137 -11.62 22.71 17.30
C ASP A 137 -10.15 23.09 17.06
N PHE A 138 -9.45 22.30 16.26
CA PHE A 138 -8.09 22.56 15.79
C PHE A 138 -8.02 22.31 14.28
N LYS A 139 -7.48 23.29 13.54
CA LYS A 139 -7.31 23.23 12.08
C LYS A 139 -5.91 23.69 11.69
N ILE A 140 -5.21 22.91 10.86
CA ILE A 140 -3.81 23.18 10.52
C ILE A 140 -3.62 23.79 9.13
N GLY A 141 -4.49 23.54 8.17
CA GLY A 141 -4.39 24.11 6.81
C GLY A 141 -4.33 25.65 6.85
N SER A 142 -3.43 26.25 6.08
CA SER A 142 -3.11 27.69 6.15
C SER A 142 -2.70 28.33 4.84
N GLY A 143 -2.85 27.64 3.70
CA GLY A 143 -2.38 28.09 2.40
C GLY A 143 -0.92 27.71 2.10
N VAL A 144 0.01 27.82 3.07
CA VAL A 144 1.35 27.23 2.97
C VAL A 144 1.35 25.75 3.34
N LEU A 145 0.39 25.33 4.16
CA LEU A 145 0.13 23.94 4.54
C LEU A 145 -1.22 23.51 3.97
N ASN A 146 -1.23 22.48 3.18
CA ASN A 146 -2.42 21.87 2.61
C ASN A 146 -2.73 20.54 3.30
N GLU A 147 -4.01 20.25 3.41
CA GLU A 147 -4.49 18.97 3.94
C GLU A 147 -4.90 18.07 2.78
N LYS A 148 -4.53 16.81 2.85
CA LYS A 148 -4.90 15.77 1.88
C LYS A 148 -5.74 14.71 2.58
N ILE A 149 -6.89 14.40 2.00
CA ILE A 149 -7.79 13.40 2.56
C ILE A 149 -7.41 11.99 2.13
N PHE A 150 -7.49 11.07 3.08
CA PHE A 150 -7.32 9.63 2.90
C PHE A 150 -8.59 8.92 3.35
N ILE A 151 -9.10 8.02 2.52
CA ILE A 151 -10.37 7.34 2.77
C ILE A 151 -10.19 5.84 2.66
N ALA A 152 -10.76 5.09 3.60
CA ALA A 152 -10.83 3.63 3.57
C ALA A 152 -12.24 3.16 3.87
N LYS A 153 -12.69 2.12 3.17
CA LYS A 153 -13.93 1.41 3.53
C LYS A 153 -13.72 0.61 4.82
N ASP A 154 -14.71 0.55 5.68
CA ASP A 154 -14.70 -0.26 6.91
C ASP A 154 -15.86 -1.28 6.90
N PRO A 155 -15.59 -2.59 6.84
CA PRO A 155 -14.28 -3.22 6.69
C PRO A 155 -13.63 -2.96 5.32
N PRO A 156 -12.28 -3.03 5.22
CA PRO A 156 -11.56 -2.85 3.97
C PRO A 156 -12.03 -3.80 2.87
N TRP A 157 -12.08 -3.30 1.62
CA TRP A 157 -12.47 -4.08 0.47
C TRP A 157 -11.47 -5.21 0.20
N ASN A 158 -11.96 -6.44 0.11
CA ASN A 158 -11.16 -7.62 -0.23
C ASN A 158 -11.47 -8.03 -1.67
N PHE A 159 -10.55 -7.74 -2.59
CA PHE A 159 -10.74 -8.00 -4.02
C PHE A 159 -11.04 -9.48 -4.32
N GLY A 160 -10.35 -10.41 -3.66
CA GLY A 160 -10.60 -11.83 -3.85
C GLY A 160 -11.99 -12.25 -3.42
N LYS A 161 -12.46 -11.79 -2.26
CA LYS A 161 -13.81 -12.09 -1.76
C LYS A 161 -14.88 -11.49 -2.65
N GLU A 162 -14.75 -10.22 -2.97
CA GLU A 162 -15.79 -9.45 -3.64
C GLU A 162 -15.89 -9.76 -5.14
N LEU A 163 -14.79 -10.11 -5.79
CA LEU A 163 -14.75 -10.39 -7.23
C LEU A 163 -14.70 -11.89 -7.58
N LYS A 164 -14.81 -12.79 -6.59
CA LYS A 164 -14.78 -14.24 -6.84
C LYS A 164 -15.84 -14.69 -7.86
N HIS A 165 -16.99 -14.07 -7.84
CA HIS A 165 -18.13 -14.40 -8.71
C HIS A 165 -17.85 -14.24 -10.21
N ILE A 166 -16.82 -13.47 -10.62
CA ILE A 166 -16.49 -13.34 -12.04
C ILE A 166 -16.02 -14.67 -12.66
N PHE A 167 -15.49 -15.59 -11.84
CA PHE A 167 -15.03 -16.89 -12.27
C PHE A 167 -16.15 -17.95 -12.43
N ASP A 168 -17.40 -17.56 -12.20
CA ASP A 168 -18.59 -18.36 -12.53
C ASP A 168 -18.91 -18.25 -14.04
N LYS A 169 -18.31 -17.28 -14.76
CA LYS A 169 -18.45 -17.11 -16.20
C LYS A 169 -17.61 -18.14 -16.95
N GLU A 170 -18.10 -18.61 -18.09
CA GLU A 170 -17.44 -19.66 -18.90
C GLU A 170 -16.16 -19.21 -19.60
N ASN A 171 -16.04 -17.90 -19.86
CA ASN A 171 -14.90 -17.31 -20.58
C ASN A 171 -13.72 -16.96 -19.69
N ILE A 172 -13.78 -17.19 -18.39
CA ILE A 172 -12.70 -16.83 -17.48
C ILE A 172 -12.31 -17.98 -16.55
N ASP A 173 -11.02 -18.32 -16.56
CA ASP A 173 -10.44 -19.38 -15.73
C ASP A 173 -9.49 -18.80 -14.69
N LEU A 174 -9.54 -19.30 -13.45
CA LEU A 174 -8.58 -19.02 -12.38
C LEU A 174 -7.79 -20.30 -12.08
N PHE A 175 -6.49 -20.22 -12.28
CA PHE A 175 -5.57 -21.27 -11.90
C PHE A 175 -4.92 -20.92 -10.55
N LEU A 176 -5.23 -21.69 -9.53
CA LEU A 176 -4.63 -21.59 -8.20
C LEU A 176 -3.41 -22.53 -8.10
N ASP A 177 -2.53 -22.29 -7.14
CA ASP A 177 -1.28 -23.03 -6.96
C ASP A 177 -0.45 -23.07 -8.27
N SER A 178 -0.34 -21.90 -8.92
CA SER A 178 0.25 -21.75 -10.25
C SER A 178 1.29 -20.65 -10.25
N THR A 179 2.47 -20.96 -9.71
CA THR A 179 3.58 -20.00 -9.69
C THR A 179 4.16 -19.88 -11.10
N VAL A 180 4.11 -18.68 -11.68
CA VAL A 180 4.81 -18.42 -12.95
C VAL A 180 6.30 -18.32 -12.67
N ILE A 181 7.08 -19.20 -13.33
CA ILE A 181 8.52 -19.33 -13.13
C ILE A 181 9.34 -18.77 -14.28
N LYS A 182 8.74 -18.65 -15.48
CA LYS A 182 9.43 -18.16 -16.69
C LYS A 182 8.44 -17.62 -17.72
N ILE A 183 8.84 -16.58 -18.43
CA ILE A 183 8.20 -16.07 -19.64
C ILE A 183 8.97 -16.61 -20.83
N ASN A 184 8.29 -17.28 -21.77
CA ASN A 184 8.91 -17.89 -22.95
C ASN A 184 8.72 -16.96 -24.14
N LYS A 185 9.82 -16.40 -24.64
CA LYS A 185 9.89 -15.40 -25.75
C LYS A 185 10.56 -16.03 -26.97
N THR A 186 10.04 -15.71 -28.16
CA THR A 186 10.68 -15.99 -29.46
C THR A 186 10.64 -14.70 -30.29
N GLY A 187 11.81 -14.17 -30.64
CA GLY A 187 11.88 -12.80 -31.18
C GLY A 187 11.28 -11.81 -30.17
N ASP A 188 10.36 -10.97 -30.60
CA ASP A 188 9.67 -10.00 -29.73
C ASP A 188 8.31 -10.51 -29.19
N HIS A 189 7.94 -11.74 -29.58
CA HIS A 189 6.67 -12.33 -29.22
C HIS A 189 6.76 -13.25 -28.00
N ILE A 190 5.87 -13.09 -27.03
CA ILE A 190 5.69 -14.00 -25.90
C ILE A 190 4.74 -15.12 -26.34
N GLU A 191 5.24 -16.35 -26.36
CA GLU A 191 4.46 -17.53 -26.76
C GLU A 191 3.67 -18.13 -25.61
N SER A 192 4.28 -18.16 -24.43
CA SER A 192 3.70 -18.82 -23.27
C SER A 192 4.37 -18.37 -21.96
N VAL A 193 3.76 -18.73 -20.85
CA VAL A 193 4.42 -18.69 -19.53
C VAL A 193 4.50 -20.10 -18.96
N SER A 194 5.64 -20.42 -18.34
CA SER A 194 5.82 -21.66 -17.60
C SER A 194 5.34 -21.47 -16.16
N ILE A 195 4.48 -22.37 -15.71
CA ILE A 195 3.95 -22.40 -14.34
C ILE A 195 4.44 -23.65 -13.62
N LYS A 196 4.63 -23.53 -12.29
CA LYS A 196 5.01 -24.64 -11.41
C LYS A 196 4.09 -24.66 -10.20
N ASN A 197 3.56 -25.81 -9.85
CA ASN A 197 2.71 -25.98 -8.68
C ASN A 197 3.50 -26.42 -7.42
N SER A 198 2.82 -26.52 -6.29
CA SER A 198 3.42 -26.91 -5.01
C SER A 198 3.94 -28.36 -4.97
N LEU A 199 3.54 -29.20 -5.93
CA LEU A 199 4.03 -30.58 -6.12
C LEU A 199 5.24 -30.65 -7.07
N GLY A 200 5.69 -29.50 -7.62
CA GLY A 200 6.80 -29.43 -8.56
C GLY A 200 6.43 -29.73 -10.01
N LEU A 201 5.16 -29.95 -10.32
CA LEU A 201 4.71 -30.19 -11.70
C LEU A 201 4.74 -28.90 -12.50
N GLU A 202 5.34 -28.96 -13.68
CA GLU A 202 5.44 -27.83 -14.60
C GLU A 202 4.48 -27.97 -15.78
N ASN A 203 3.88 -26.84 -16.15
CA ASN A 203 3.00 -26.72 -17.31
C ASN A 203 3.25 -25.40 -18.03
N LYS A 204 2.68 -25.24 -19.23
CA LYS A 204 2.73 -23.99 -20.00
C LYS A 204 1.33 -23.47 -20.26
N ILE A 205 1.16 -22.16 -20.11
CA ILE A 205 -0.06 -21.44 -20.49
C ILE A 205 0.24 -20.60 -21.73
N LYS A 206 -0.58 -20.78 -22.77
CA LYS A 206 -0.50 -20.00 -24.01
C LYS A 206 -1.58 -18.94 -24.04
N ALA A 207 -1.24 -17.74 -24.51
CA ALA A 207 -2.20 -16.66 -24.72
C ALA A 207 -1.74 -15.73 -25.85
N LYS A 208 -2.67 -14.94 -26.37
CA LYS A 208 -2.36 -13.89 -27.36
C LYS A 208 -1.73 -12.67 -26.71
N LYS A 209 -2.13 -12.31 -25.48
CA LYS A 209 -1.60 -11.20 -24.69
C LYS A 209 -1.33 -11.66 -23.26
N PHE A 210 -0.26 -11.14 -22.64
CA PHE A 210 0.15 -11.45 -21.29
C PHE A 210 0.22 -10.16 -20.45
N VAL A 211 -0.31 -10.21 -19.23
CA VAL A 211 -0.27 -9.08 -18.28
C VAL A 211 0.36 -9.53 -16.98
N ILE A 212 1.49 -8.96 -16.61
CA ILE A 212 2.11 -9.18 -15.31
C ILE A 212 1.48 -8.23 -14.29
N ALA A 213 0.74 -8.78 -13.33
CA ALA A 213 0.06 -8.09 -12.24
C ALA A 213 0.48 -8.62 -10.86
N ALA A 214 1.75 -9.02 -10.73
CA ALA A 214 2.30 -9.75 -9.58
C ALA A 214 2.81 -8.84 -8.44
N GLY A 215 2.48 -7.53 -8.46
CA GLY A 215 2.99 -6.54 -7.51
C GLY A 215 4.39 -6.03 -7.85
N GLY A 216 4.89 -5.03 -7.10
CA GLY A 216 6.11 -4.30 -7.47
C GLY A 216 7.34 -5.21 -7.61
N ILE A 217 7.63 -5.98 -6.57
CA ILE A 217 8.86 -6.79 -6.51
C ILE A 217 8.79 -8.00 -7.45
N GLU A 218 7.69 -8.75 -7.44
CA GLU A 218 7.62 -9.99 -8.20
C GLU A 218 7.44 -9.76 -9.71
N SER A 219 6.80 -8.68 -10.13
CA SER A 219 6.75 -8.30 -11.55
C SER A 219 8.15 -8.04 -12.09
N THR A 220 8.96 -7.30 -11.35
CA THR A 220 10.36 -7.02 -11.67
C THR A 220 11.20 -8.30 -11.67
N ARG A 221 11.09 -9.11 -10.62
CA ARG A 221 11.80 -10.39 -10.50
C ARG A 221 11.52 -11.32 -11.68
N LEU A 222 10.27 -11.41 -12.12
CA LEU A 222 9.88 -12.29 -13.22
C LEU A 222 10.51 -11.88 -14.55
N LEU A 223 10.62 -10.57 -14.83
CA LEU A 223 11.33 -10.07 -16.00
C LEU A 223 12.82 -10.41 -15.94
N LEU A 224 13.47 -10.17 -14.81
CA LEU A 224 14.89 -10.49 -14.60
C LEU A 224 15.15 -12.00 -14.78
N LEU A 225 14.35 -12.88 -14.17
CA LEU A 225 14.46 -14.34 -14.28
C LEU A 225 14.26 -14.84 -15.72
N SER A 226 13.47 -14.11 -16.50
CA SER A 226 13.13 -14.49 -17.87
C SER A 226 14.05 -13.82 -18.91
N ASN A 227 14.98 -12.97 -18.47
CA ASN A 227 15.86 -12.16 -19.32
C ASN A 227 15.08 -11.39 -20.41
N ILE A 228 13.99 -10.74 -19.97
CA ILE A 228 13.13 -9.94 -20.86
C ILE A 228 13.58 -8.48 -20.79
N VAL A 229 14.01 -7.93 -21.95
CA VAL A 229 14.29 -6.49 -22.15
C VAL A 229 15.17 -5.85 -21.06
N ASN A 230 16.37 -6.39 -20.87
CA ASN A 230 17.31 -5.82 -19.90
C ASN A 230 18.65 -5.39 -20.53
N GLU A 231 18.67 -5.19 -21.85
CA GLU A 231 19.88 -4.77 -22.57
C GLU A 231 20.40 -3.41 -22.08
N ASN A 232 19.48 -2.52 -21.67
CA ASN A 232 19.79 -1.19 -21.15
C ASN A 232 19.87 -1.14 -19.59
N ASP A 233 19.84 -2.30 -18.91
CA ASP A 233 19.89 -2.41 -17.44
C ASP A 233 18.83 -1.54 -16.72
N GLN A 234 17.63 -1.39 -17.32
CA GLN A 234 16.54 -0.60 -16.71
C GLN A 234 15.64 -1.43 -15.79
N VAL A 235 15.50 -2.74 -16.07
CA VAL A 235 14.70 -3.63 -15.23
C VAL A 235 15.33 -3.72 -13.83
N GLY A 236 14.54 -3.43 -12.83
CA GLY A 236 14.95 -3.43 -11.42
C GLY A 236 15.26 -2.05 -10.86
N ARG A 237 15.56 -1.04 -11.67
CA ARG A 237 15.96 0.31 -11.21
C ARG A 237 14.77 1.16 -10.77
N TYR A 238 15.08 2.26 -10.06
CA TYR A 238 14.13 3.29 -9.60
C TYR A 238 13.11 2.75 -8.60
N ILE A 239 13.48 1.79 -7.76
CA ILE A 239 12.62 1.33 -6.67
C ILE A 239 12.42 2.44 -5.66
N THR A 240 11.16 2.66 -5.31
CA THR A 240 10.75 3.59 -4.27
C THR A 240 9.77 2.93 -3.31
N ASN A 241 9.51 3.60 -2.20
CA ASN A 241 8.56 3.19 -1.18
C ASN A 241 8.02 4.45 -0.47
N HIS A 242 7.21 4.28 0.57
CA HIS A 242 6.84 5.35 1.51
C HIS A 242 7.42 5.03 2.89
N PRO A 243 8.72 5.32 3.14
CA PRO A 243 9.30 5.16 4.46
C PRO A 243 8.56 6.04 5.47
N LYS A 244 8.57 5.60 6.71
CA LYS A 244 7.86 6.29 7.80
C LYS A 244 8.79 6.47 8.98
N ASN A 245 8.55 7.52 9.76
CA ASN A 245 9.06 7.64 11.11
C ASN A 245 8.05 8.40 11.98
N SER A 246 8.23 8.35 13.29
CA SER A 246 7.36 9.02 14.27
C SER A 246 8.19 10.06 15.03
N SER A 247 8.83 10.97 14.33
CA SER A 247 9.66 12.04 14.89
C SER A 247 8.94 13.38 14.80
N GLY A 248 9.11 14.19 15.85
CA GLY A 248 8.49 15.51 15.98
C GLY A 248 7.22 15.50 16.84
N PHE A 249 7.11 16.53 17.68
CA PHE A 249 5.98 16.74 18.58
C PHE A 249 5.52 18.19 18.53
N ILE A 250 4.22 18.40 18.43
CA ILE A 250 3.58 19.71 18.58
C ILE A 250 3.04 19.80 19.99
N THR A 251 3.47 20.83 20.74
CA THR A 251 2.86 21.21 22.01
C THR A 251 1.92 22.38 21.73
N LEU A 252 0.63 22.22 22.02
CA LEU A 252 -0.41 23.22 21.78
C LEU A 252 -0.43 24.27 22.88
N ASN A 253 -0.60 25.53 22.51
CA ASN A 253 -0.78 26.66 23.46
C ASN A 253 -2.13 26.57 24.18
N LYS A 254 -3.14 25.99 23.52
CA LYS A 254 -4.47 25.70 24.10
C LYS A 254 -4.82 24.25 23.79
N PRO A 255 -5.29 23.49 24.80
CA PRO A 255 -5.69 22.12 24.58
C PRO A 255 -6.79 22.00 23.52
N ALA A 256 -6.67 21.06 22.60
CA ALA A 256 -7.73 20.69 21.67
C ALA A 256 -8.58 19.54 22.24
N THR A 257 -9.84 19.47 21.86
CA THR A 257 -10.76 18.41 22.30
C THR A 257 -11.34 17.60 21.14
N ASN A 258 -11.26 18.10 19.92
CA ASN A 258 -11.72 17.41 18.72
C ASN A 258 -10.74 17.56 17.55
N LEU A 259 -9.91 16.54 17.38
CA LEU A 259 -8.91 16.40 16.31
C LEU A 259 -9.23 15.21 15.40
N THR A 260 -10.45 14.66 15.46
CA THR A 260 -10.82 13.38 14.83
C THR A 260 -10.52 13.35 13.33
N TYR A 261 -10.66 14.46 12.62
CA TYR A 261 -10.38 14.53 11.19
C TYR A 261 -8.90 14.28 10.82
N LEU A 262 -7.97 14.49 11.77
CA LEU A 262 -6.53 14.28 11.54
C LEU A 262 -6.11 12.81 11.73
N TYR A 263 -6.81 12.06 12.59
CA TYR A 263 -6.41 10.71 12.93
C TYR A 263 -7.45 9.62 12.62
N GLY A 264 -8.68 9.99 12.30
CA GLY A 264 -9.69 9.07 11.81
C GLY A 264 -11.11 9.46 12.21
N TYR A 265 -11.91 9.70 11.21
CA TYR A 265 -13.34 9.98 11.31
C TYR A 265 -14.09 8.82 10.67
N LEU A 266 -14.81 8.03 11.48
CA LEU A 266 -15.60 6.91 10.98
C LEU A 266 -17.05 7.35 10.78
N HIS A 267 -17.51 7.35 9.53
CA HIS A 267 -18.87 7.70 9.16
C HIS A 267 -19.41 6.76 8.07
N ASN A 268 -20.61 6.21 8.29
CA ASN A 268 -21.33 5.37 7.32
C ASN A 268 -20.48 4.24 6.68
N GLY A 269 -19.62 3.59 7.46
CA GLY A 269 -18.74 2.52 6.97
C GLY A 269 -17.51 3.00 6.20
N TRP A 270 -17.14 4.27 6.35
CA TRP A 270 -15.92 4.85 5.81
C TRP A 270 -15.07 5.48 6.90
N SER A 271 -13.80 5.15 6.90
CA SER A 271 -12.78 5.83 7.72
C SER A 271 -12.12 6.92 6.88
N LYS A 272 -12.20 8.17 7.34
CA LYS A 272 -11.62 9.33 6.66
C LYS A 272 -10.58 9.99 7.58
N SER A 273 -9.46 10.43 7.05
CA SER A 273 -8.43 11.18 7.79
C SER A 273 -7.70 12.16 6.89
N ALA A 274 -7.19 13.26 7.46
CA ALA A 274 -6.37 14.21 6.74
C ALA A 274 -4.88 14.05 7.10
N GLY A 275 -4.02 14.08 6.07
CA GLY A 275 -2.59 14.30 6.21
C GLY A 275 -2.24 15.76 5.88
N VAL A 276 -1.16 16.27 6.46
CA VAL A 276 -0.70 17.65 6.26
C VAL A 276 0.58 17.65 5.43
N ARG A 277 0.61 18.43 4.38
CA ARG A 277 1.76 18.59 3.47
C ARG A 277 2.01 20.07 3.16
N VAL A 278 3.17 20.36 2.67
CA VAL A 278 3.49 21.70 2.14
C VAL A 278 2.71 21.91 0.83
N SER A 279 2.26 23.15 0.60
CA SER A 279 1.58 23.52 -0.67
C SER A 279 2.51 23.30 -1.86
N GLU A 280 1.93 23.03 -3.06
CA GLU A 280 2.73 22.73 -4.26
C GLU A 280 3.66 23.87 -4.67
N ASP A 281 3.23 25.13 -4.50
CA ASP A 281 4.07 26.29 -4.77
C ASP A 281 5.27 26.37 -3.84
N MET A 282 5.06 26.11 -2.55
CA MET A 282 6.13 26.07 -1.57
C MET A 282 7.04 24.87 -1.79
N GLN A 283 6.52 23.68 -2.18
CA GLN A 283 7.36 22.53 -2.55
C GLN A 283 8.30 22.87 -3.71
N ARG A 284 7.78 23.54 -4.75
CA ARG A 284 8.59 24.00 -5.88
C ARG A 284 9.66 25.02 -5.46
N SER A 285 9.30 25.97 -4.61
CA SER A 285 10.23 26.99 -4.09
C SER A 285 11.36 26.41 -3.27
N LEU A 286 11.06 25.43 -2.40
CA LEU A 286 12.03 24.75 -1.53
C LEU A 286 12.81 23.64 -2.24
N GLY A 287 12.36 23.21 -3.41
CA GLY A 287 12.93 22.08 -4.14
C GLY A 287 12.85 20.79 -3.31
N ILE A 288 11.65 20.44 -2.85
CA ILE A 288 11.37 19.26 -2.00
C ILE A 288 10.33 18.34 -2.63
N LEU A 289 10.31 17.10 -2.15
CA LEU A 289 9.34 16.08 -2.55
C LEU A 289 8.01 16.25 -1.79
N ASN A 290 6.97 15.56 -2.25
CA ASN A 290 5.61 15.64 -1.73
C ASN A 290 5.39 14.75 -0.51
N SER A 291 6.25 14.86 0.50
CA SER A 291 6.07 14.16 1.79
C SER A 291 4.92 14.77 2.59
N TYR A 292 4.27 13.97 3.45
CA TYR A 292 3.22 14.45 4.35
C TYR A 292 3.37 13.90 5.75
N VAL A 293 2.71 14.55 6.71
CA VAL A 293 2.60 14.09 8.08
C VAL A 293 1.16 13.79 8.45
N ARG A 294 0.96 12.75 9.24
CA ARG A 294 -0.25 12.55 10.02
C ARG A 294 -0.02 13.08 11.43
N LEU A 295 -1.03 13.71 11.96
CA LEU A 295 -0.99 14.31 13.30
C LEU A 295 -1.70 13.37 14.27
N GLU A 296 -0.93 12.71 15.12
CA GLU A 296 -1.40 11.71 16.08
C GLU A 296 -1.52 12.33 17.49
N PRO A 297 -2.74 12.52 18.02
CA PRO A 297 -2.91 12.98 19.39
C PRO A 297 -2.25 12.05 20.40
N ILE A 298 -1.59 12.59 21.39
CA ILE A 298 -1.07 11.81 22.51
C ILE A 298 -2.11 11.83 23.64
N PHE A 299 -2.69 10.66 23.88
CA PHE A 299 -3.61 10.42 24.98
C PHE A 299 -2.85 9.89 26.20
N PRO A 300 -3.42 9.96 27.42
CA PRO A 300 -2.80 9.38 28.63
C PRO A 300 -2.47 7.89 28.54
N TRP A 301 -3.06 7.18 27.57
CA TRP A 301 -2.84 5.76 27.33
C TRP A 301 -2.09 5.47 26.03
N THR A 302 -1.68 6.49 25.27
CA THR A 302 -0.84 6.31 24.08
C THR A 302 0.47 5.65 24.49
N ASP A 303 0.88 4.65 23.74
CA ASP A 303 2.10 3.84 24.00
C ASP A 303 2.06 3.04 25.34
N SER A 304 0.89 2.91 25.99
CA SER A 304 0.73 2.11 27.20
C SER A 304 0.79 0.62 26.92
N SER A 305 1.78 -0.05 27.52
CA SER A 305 1.90 -1.52 27.51
C SER A 305 0.68 -2.18 28.16
N GLY A 306 0.20 -1.65 29.29
CA GLY A 306 -0.96 -2.16 30.00
C GLY A 306 -2.23 -2.13 29.17
N VAL A 307 -2.48 -1.04 28.43
CA VAL A 307 -3.64 -0.93 27.53
C VAL A 307 -3.51 -1.92 26.36
N SER A 308 -2.32 -2.09 25.80
CA SER A 308 -2.07 -3.07 24.74
C SER A 308 -2.38 -4.49 25.21
N HIS A 309 -1.94 -4.87 26.40
CA HIS A 309 -2.22 -6.17 26.99
C HIS A 309 -3.69 -6.37 27.35
N LEU A 310 -4.39 -5.32 27.83
CA LEU A 310 -5.84 -5.34 28.05
C LEU A 310 -6.59 -5.63 26.74
N LEU A 311 -6.21 -4.98 25.63
CA LEU A 311 -6.82 -5.20 24.32
C LEU A 311 -6.59 -6.63 23.80
N ILE A 312 -5.43 -7.22 24.07
CA ILE A 312 -5.15 -8.64 23.75
C ILE A 312 -6.09 -9.56 24.52
N ILE A 313 -6.27 -9.34 25.82
CA ILE A 313 -7.18 -10.13 26.66
C ILE A 313 -8.61 -10.02 26.16
N ILE A 314 -9.10 -8.82 25.94
CA ILE A 314 -10.46 -8.56 25.43
C ILE A 314 -10.66 -9.26 24.07
N LYS A 315 -9.69 -9.19 23.17
CA LYS A 315 -9.76 -9.83 21.86
C LYS A 315 -9.84 -11.36 21.96
N LYS A 316 -9.22 -11.95 22.96
CA LYS A 316 -9.24 -13.41 23.19
C LYS A 316 -10.46 -13.89 23.98
N ALA A 317 -11.11 -13.02 24.75
CA ALA A 317 -12.30 -13.36 25.51
C ALA A 317 -13.55 -13.36 24.61
N LYS A 318 -14.02 -14.53 24.18
CA LYS A 318 -15.21 -14.70 23.31
C LYS A 318 -16.46 -13.97 23.82
N LEU A 319 -16.67 -13.90 25.11
CA LEU A 319 -17.83 -13.25 25.75
C LEU A 319 -17.91 -11.74 25.52
N PHE A 320 -16.77 -11.07 25.28
CA PHE A 320 -16.70 -9.63 25.05
C PHE A 320 -16.70 -9.23 23.57
N LEU A 321 -16.54 -10.19 22.65
CA LEU A 321 -16.35 -9.91 21.22
C LEU A 321 -17.57 -9.22 20.59
N ASP A 322 -18.79 -9.64 20.94
CA ASP A 322 -20.01 -9.08 20.32
C ASP A 322 -20.35 -7.71 20.91
N TRP A 323 -20.18 -7.55 22.22
CA TRP A 323 -20.32 -6.24 22.87
C TRP A 323 -19.27 -5.26 22.38
N TRP A 324 -18.01 -5.68 22.28
CA TRP A 324 -16.88 -4.89 21.80
C TRP A 324 -17.06 -4.48 20.33
N LYS A 325 -17.49 -5.37 19.45
CA LYS A 325 -17.82 -5.07 18.06
C LYS A 325 -18.93 -4.03 17.94
N LYS A 326 -19.92 -4.09 18.81
CA LYS A 326 -21.04 -3.14 18.82
C LYS A 326 -20.59 -1.74 19.28
N GLN A 327 -19.63 -1.67 20.19
CA GLN A 327 -19.03 -0.41 20.66
C GLN A 327 -18.01 0.16 19.66
N GLN A 328 -17.25 -0.68 18.98
CA GLN A 328 -16.28 -0.23 17.96
C GLN A 328 -16.94 0.46 16.75
N LYS A 329 -18.20 0.18 16.46
CA LYS A 329 -18.96 0.89 15.42
C LYS A 329 -19.22 2.36 15.75
N LYS A 330 -19.10 2.74 17.01
CA LYS A 330 -19.34 4.11 17.50
C LYS A 330 -18.05 4.92 17.78
N LEU A 331 -16.91 4.25 17.80
CA LEU A 331 -15.64 4.88 18.16
C LEU A 331 -14.68 4.77 17.01
N VAL A 332 -14.04 5.88 16.68
CA VAL A 332 -12.92 5.93 15.75
C VAL A 332 -11.94 4.80 16.05
N ASN A 333 -11.60 4.05 15.05
CA ASN A 333 -10.69 2.93 15.16
C ASN A 333 -9.28 3.46 15.46
N LEU A 334 -8.93 3.55 16.75
CA LEU A 334 -7.55 3.85 17.18
C LEU A 334 -6.56 2.74 16.79
N ARG A 335 -7.06 1.68 16.14
CA ARG A 335 -6.28 0.53 15.67
C ARG A 335 -5.25 0.86 14.60
N ASP A 336 -5.53 1.88 13.77
CA ASP A 336 -4.66 2.20 12.63
C ASP A 336 -3.51 3.13 13.01
N TRP A 337 -3.38 3.42 14.29
CA TRP A 337 -2.60 4.53 14.81
C TRP A 337 -1.34 4.13 15.55
N GLY A 338 -1.00 2.94 15.60
CA GLY A 338 0.21 2.54 16.27
C GLY A 338 0.81 1.30 15.61
N GLU A 339 2.09 1.21 15.64
CA GLU A 339 2.89 0.02 15.39
C GLU A 339 2.44 -1.21 16.21
N THR A 340 1.52 -0.98 17.17
CA THR A 340 0.95 -1.97 18.07
C THR A 340 0.08 -3.04 17.37
N GLY A 341 -0.37 -2.81 16.12
CA GLY A 341 -1.25 -3.76 15.42
C GLY A 341 -0.52 -4.99 14.90
N ASP A 342 0.66 -4.84 14.33
CA ASP A 342 1.38 -5.91 13.63
C ASP A 342 2.55 -6.47 14.44
N ASP A 343 3.24 -5.68 15.24
CA ASP A 343 4.30 -6.18 16.11
C ASP A 343 3.77 -7.09 17.23
N VAL A 344 2.54 -6.87 17.69
CA VAL A 344 1.84 -7.76 18.62
C VAL A 344 1.38 -9.06 17.94
N LYS A 345 1.23 -9.09 16.61
CA LYS A 345 0.89 -10.34 15.88
C LYS A 345 2.07 -11.28 15.69
N GLN A 346 3.29 -10.79 15.69
CA GLN A 346 4.48 -11.61 15.39
C GLN A 346 5.21 -12.12 16.61
N SER A 347 5.01 -11.58 17.80
CA SER A 347 5.80 -12.00 18.94
C SER A 347 4.97 -12.44 20.13
N LYS A 348 5.33 -13.56 20.59
CA LYS A 348 5.13 -14.11 21.94
C LYS A 348 3.83 -14.89 22.11
N LYS A 349 4.00 -16.14 22.48
CA LYS A 349 2.98 -16.95 23.15
C LYS A 349 2.30 -16.06 24.20
N PHE A 350 0.99 -15.86 24.04
CA PHE A 350 0.20 -15.12 25.01
C PHE A 350 0.46 -15.65 26.42
N ASN A 351 0.93 -14.80 27.29
CA ASN A 351 1.15 -15.10 28.68
C ASN A 351 0.19 -14.25 29.53
N LEU A 352 -0.78 -14.90 30.15
CA LEU A 352 -1.80 -14.21 30.94
C LEU A 352 -1.17 -13.50 32.17
N PHE A 353 -0.20 -14.12 32.83
CA PHE A 353 0.49 -13.51 33.97
C PHE A 353 1.25 -12.24 33.58
N LEU A 354 1.96 -12.27 32.45
CA LEU A 354 2.63 -11.08 31.90
C LEU A 354 1.61 -9.98 31.57
N SER A 355 0.47 -10.36 30.99
CA SER A 355 -0.56 -9.39 30.65
C SER A 355 -1.18 -8.74 31.90
N ILE A 356 -1.44 -9.50 32.93
CA ILE A 356 -1.93 -8.98 34.22
C ILE A 356 -0.88 -8.07 34.86
N PHE A 357 0.39 -8.47 34.85
CA PHE A 357 1.49 -7.66 35.38
C PHE A 357 1.59 -6.31 34.66
N GLU A 358 1.60 -6.28 33.32
CA GLU A 358 1.66 -5.03 32.53
C GLU A 358 0.42 -4.14 32.76
N ILE A 359 -0.77 -4.73 32.87
CA ILE A 359 -2.01 -4.00 33.21
C ILE A 359 -1.92 -3.36 34.59
N THR A 360 -1.41 -4.08 35.61
CA THR A 360 -1.28 -3.56 36.98
C THR A 360 -0.20 -2.49 37.09
N LYS A 361 0.94 -2.71 36.43
CA LYS A 361 2.04 -1.74 36.35
C LYS A 361 1.59 -0.41 35.76
N ASP A 362 0.74 -0.46 34.74
CA ASP A 362 0.30 0.70 33.96
C ASP A 362 -1.18 1.08 34.26
N PHE A 363 -1.62 0.76 35.48
CA PHE A 363 -3.01 0.92 35.91
C PHE A 363 -3.60 2.32 35.64
N PRO A 364 -2.90 3.45 35.86
CA PRO A 364 -3.47 4.77 35.56
C PRO A 364 -3.88 4.96 34.11
N ALA A 365 -3.05 4.51 33.15
CA ALA A 365 -3.36 4.56 31.72
C ALA A 365 -4.51 3.61 31.35
N VAL A 366 -4.50 2.38 31.89
CA VAL A 366 -5.57 1.38 31.71
C VAL A 366 -6.90 1.89 32.24
N PHE A 367 -6.90 2.50 33.43
CA PHE A 367 -8.09 3.07 34.04
C PHE A 367 -8.63 4.25 33.20
N SER A 368 -7.76 5.18 32.82
CA SER A 368 -8.13 6.33 31.98
C SER A 368 -8.72 5.88 30.63
N TYR A 369 -8.11 4.89 29.98
CA TYR A 369 -8.61 4.27 28.77
C TYR A 369 -9.99 3.63 28.97
N SER A 370 -10.16 2.85 30.05
CA SER A 370 -11.40 2.13 30.35
C SER A 370 -12.55 3.09 30.64
N ILE A 371 -12.32 4.14 31.41
CA ILE A 371 -13.29 5.21 31.67
C ILE A 371 -13.71 5.91 30.37
N HIS A 372 -12.73 6.27 29.52
CA HIS A 372 -13.04 6.88 28.24
C HIS A 372 -13.90 5.98 27.35
N ARG A 373 -13.63 4.67 27.36
CA ARG A 373 -14.39 3.68 26.58
C ARG A 373 -15.80 3.43 27.11
N LEU A 374 -15.99 3.49 28.42
CA LEU A 374 -17.29 3.26 29.05
C LEU A 374 -18.18 4.53 28.99
N PHE A 375 -17.61 5.69 29.19
CA PHE A 375 -18.31 6.97 29.28
C PHE A 375 -17.95 7.89 28.09
N GLN A 376 -18.34 7.50 26.88
CA GLN A 376 -17.98 8.07 25.57
C GLN A 376 -18.14 9.60 25.43
N ASN A 377 -18.77 10.28 26.38
CA ASN A 377 -19.06 11.72 26.32
C ASN A 377 -17.99 12.59 27.01
N LYS A 378 -16.96 12.00 27.60
CA LYS A 378 -15.93 12.79 28.27
C LYS A 378 -14.93 13.34 27.25
N LYS A 379 -14.95 14.65 27.05
CA LYS A 379 -13.96 15.36 26.24
C LYS A 379 -12.57 15.17 26.86
N ILE A 380 -11.61 14.77 26.02
CA ILE A 380 -10.21 14.64 26.41
C ILE A 380 -9.47 15.85 25.91
N HIS A 381 -8.74 16.50 26.81
CA HIS A 381 -7.88 17.62 26.47
C HIS A 381 -6.54 17.10 25.94
N ILE A 382 -6.24 17.42 24.69
CA ILE A 382 -5.03 17.03 23.98
C ILE A 382 -4.10 18.23 23.95
N ASN A 383 -2.95 18.09 24.61
CA ASN A 383 -1.92 19.14 24.68
C ASN A 383 -0.77 18.86 23.72
N THR A 384 -0.55 17.59 23.37
CA THR A 384 0.59 17.16 22.56
C THR A 384 0.12 16.30 21.40
N ILE A 385 0.70 16.54 20.23
CA ILE A 385 0.46 15.80 19.00
C ILE A 385 1.81 15.29 18.49
N ARG A 386 1.91 14.01 18.20
CA ARG A 386 3.06 13.38 17.56
C ARG A 386 2.93 13.49 16.04
N LEU A 387 4.01 13.74 15.34
CA LEU A 387 4.08 13.71 13.89
C LEU A 387 4.50 12.33 13.42
N ARG A 388 3.63 11.70 12.62
CA ARG A 388 4.00 10.50 11.87
C ARG A 388 4.27 10.88 10.43
N ASN A 389 5.53 10.83 10.06
CA ASN A 389 6.03 11.24 8.75
C ASN A 389 5.84 10.11 7.73
N PHE A 390 5.33 10.45 6.56
CA PHE A 390 5.23 9.60 5.39
C PHE A 390 6.06 10.24 4.29
N MET A 391 7.19 9.62 3.99
CA MET A 391 8.16 10.17 3.07
C MET A 391 7.78 9.80 1.63
N ASP A 392 7.76 10.78 0.74
CA ASP A 392 7.96 10.54 -0.68
C ASP A 392 9.44 10.26 -0.93
N MET A 393 9.77 9.47 -1.93
CA MET A 393 11.13 9.09 -2.26
C MET A 393 11.53 9.50 -3.66
N GLU A 394 12.75 10.00 -3.77
CA GLU A 394 13.39 10.24 -5.04
C GLU A 394 13.61 8.92 -5.81
N ALA A 395 13.11 8.86 -7.04
CA ALA A 395 13.34 7.71 -7.90
C ALA A 395 14.77 7.74 -8.45
N ARG A 396 15.67 6.93 -7.86
CA ARG A 396 17.10 6.86 -8.21
C ARG A 396 17.46 5.50 -8.79
N PRO A 397 18.33 5.43 -9.81
CA PRO A 397 18.73 4.17 -10.44
C PRO A 397 19.48 3.21 -9.51
N GLU A 398 20.13 3.72 -8.44
CA GLU A 398 20.84 2.92 -7.44
C GLU A 398 19.87 2.14 -6.52
N ASN A 399 18.67 2.66 -6.31
CA ASN A 399 17.59 1.95 -5.64
C ASN A 399 17.02 0.92 -6.61
N ARG A 400 17.33 -0.37 -6.37
CA ARG A 400 17.06 -1.41 -7.36
C ARG A 400 16.76 -2.78 -6.76
N ILE A 401 16.13 -3.62 -7.59
CA ILE A 401 16.01 -5.05 -7.41
C ILE A 401 16.98 -5.74 -8.36
N ILE A 402 17.76 -6.67 -7.83
CA ILE A 402 18.60 -7.60 -8.59
C ILE A 402 18.27 -9.03 -8.22
N LEU A 403 18.81 -9.99 -8.95
CA LEU A 403 18.73 -11.41 -8.57
C LEU A 403 19.94 -11.78 -7.71
N SER A 404 19.70 -12.47 -6.61
CA SER A 404 20.75 -13.01 -5.75
C SER A 404 21.12 -14.44 -6.16
N ASP A 405 22.24 -14.94 -5.62
CA ASP A 405 22.66 -16.33 -5.80
C ASP A 405 21.82 -17.34 -5.01
N LYS A 406 21.00 -16.87 -4.05
CA LYS A 406 20.11 -17.73 -3.28
C LYS A 406 18.83 -17.98 -4.04
N THR A 407 18.29 -19.19 -3.93
CA THR A 407 17.07 -19.60 -4.61
C THR A 407 15.94 -19.90 -3.62
N ASP A 408 14.72 -19.77 -4.11
CA ASP A 408 13.53 -20.27 -3.44
C ASP A 408 13.34 -21.78 -3.67
N ARG A 409 12.30 -22.37 -3.08
CA ARG A 409 11.98 -23.79 -3.23
C ARG A 409 11.63 -24.23 -4.68
N ASN A 410 11.32 -23.28 -5.56
CA ASN A 410 11.07 -23.56 -6.98
C ASN A 410 12.36 -23.51 -7.81
N GLY A 411 13.50 -23.19 -7.19
CA GLY A 411 14.79 -23.02 -7.86
C GLY A 411 14.98 -21.66 -8.51
N MET A 412 14.09 -20.69 -8.23
CA MET A 412 14.20 -19.33 -8.77
C MET A 412 15.06 -18.46 -7.85
N CYS A 413 16.01 -17.70 -8.41
CA CYS A 413 16.81 -16.73 -7.65
C CYS A 413 15.92 -15.77 -6.85
N LEU A 414 16.26 -15.56 -5.58
CA LEU A 414 15.55 -14.62 -4.72
C LEU A 414 15.80 -13.17 -5.18
N PRO A 415 14.82 -12.28 -5.06
CA PRO A 415 15.04 -10.87 -5.30
C PRO A 415 15.87 -10.28 -4.15
N GLU A 416 16.90 -9.56 -4.50
CA GLU A 416 17.67 -8.71 -3.58
C GLU A 416 17.27 -7.25 -3.80
N VAL A 417 16.82 -6.60 -2.72
CA VAL A 417 16.32 -5.22 -2.75
C VAL A 417 17.36 -4.30 -2.11
N ILE A 418 17.89 -3.39 -2.90
CA ILE A 418 18.78 -2.31 -2.48
C ILE A 418 17.92 -1.04 -2.45
N LEU A 419 17.58 -0.56 -1.25
CA LEU A 419 16.69 0.58 -1.08
C LEU A 419 17.19 1.49 0.03
N ASN A 420 17.61 2.71 -0.35
CA ASN A 420 18.18 3.70 0.54
C ASN A 420 17.48 5.04 0.39
N THR A 421 17.41 5.83 1.47
CA THR A 421 16.97 7.21 1.39
C THR A 421 18.03 8.09 0.72
N SER A 422 17.60 9.16 0.06
CA SER A 422 18.47 10.23 -0.45
C SER A 422 18.53 11.41 0.51
N GLU A 423 19.45 12.32 0.26
CA GLU A 423 19.47 13.61 0.97
C GLU A 423 18.21 14.43 0.69
N LEU A 424 17.66 14.32 -0.54
CA LEU A 424 16.42 15.01 -0.92
C LEU A 424 15.22 14.46 -0.15
N ASP A 425 15.14 13.14 0.06
CA ASP A 425 14.09 12.50 0.86
C ASP A 425 14.08 13.06 2.28
N ARG A 426 15.27 13.09 2.92
CA ARG A 426 15.48 13.60 4.29
C ARG A 426 15.21 15.10 4.38
N LYS A 427 15.76 15.88 3.46
CA LYS A 427 15.51 17.33 3.34
C LYS A 427 14.02 17.62 3.27
N SER A 428 13.27 16.85 2.48
CA SER A 428 11.84 17.09 2.27
C SER A 428 11.04 17.00 3.56
N VAL A 429 11.37 16.07 4.45
CA VAL A 429 10.70 15.96 5.76
C VAL A 429 11.18 17.04 6.72
N ILE A 430 12.46 17.37 6.72
CA ILE A 430 13.02 18.44 7.57
C ILE A 430 12.37 19.78 7.22
N GLU A 431 12.29 20.13 5.94
CA GLU A 431 11.67 21.38 5.49
C GLU A 431 10.15 21.40 5.76
N LEU A 432 9.46 20.27 5.60
CA LEU A 432 8.05 20.15 6.01
C LEU A 432 7.88 20.49 7.50
N HIS A 433 8.76 19.97 8.38
CA HIS A 433 8.72 20.29 9.82
C HIS A 433 9.00 21.78 10.09
N LYS A 434 9.93 22.40 9.37
CA LYS A 434 10.22 23.85 9.51
C LYS A 434 9.01 24.68 9.12
N VAL A 435 8.38 24.40 7.99
CA VAL A 435 7.18 25.12 7.53
C VAL A 435 6.03 24.95 8.52
N ILE A 436 5.83 23.74 9.08
CA ILE A 436 4.84 23.51 10.14
C ILE A 436 5.17 24.35 11.39
N ALA A 437 6.42 24.36 11.84
CA ALA A 437 6.85 25.09 13.03
C ALA A 437 6.61 26.60 12.88
N GLU A 438 7.00 27.17 11.74
CA GLU A 438 6.82 28.59 11.43
C GLU A 438 5.34 28.98 11.37
N ASP A 439 4.50 28.15 10.71
CA ASP A 439 3.06 28.39 10.61
C ASP A 439 2.36 28.34 11.98
N LEU A 440 2.67 27.33 12.79
CA LEU A 440 2.13 27.20 14.15
C LEU A 440 2.49 28.40 15.04
N MET A 441 3.75 28.83 14.97
CA MET A 441 4.25 29.97 15.72
C MET A 441 3.58 31.28 15.25
N LYS A 442 3.52 31.54 13.94
CA LYS A 442 2.90 32.71 13.34
C LYS A 442 1.42 32.83 13.72
N ARG A 443 0.70 31.73 13.80
CA ARG A 443 -0.72 31.69 14.19
C ARG A 443 -0.94 31.55 15.68
N ASN A 444 0.13 31.51 16.50
CA ASN A 444 0.07 31.35 17.96
C ASN A 444 -0.70 30.08 18.39
N ILE A 445 -0.52 28.97 17.66
CA ILE A 445 -1.21 27.69 17.90
C ILE A 445 -0.41 26.79 18.84
N GLY A 446 0.91 26.77 18.69
CA GLY A 446 1.79 25.89 19.45
C GLY A 446 3.23 25.95 18.98
N THR A 447 4.04 25.05 19.49
CA THR A 447 5.46 24.89 19.14
C THR A 447 5.71 23.47 18.63
N LEU A 448 6.53 23.33 17.59
CA LEU A 448 7.00 22.04 17.10
C LEU A 448 8.43 21.80 17.56
N THR A 449 8.68 20.65 18.19
CA THR A 449 10.03 20.16 18.53
C THR A 449 10.34 18.98 17.64
N SER A 450 11.48 19.01 16.93
CA SER A 450 11.95 17.96 16.03
C SER A 450 13.47 17.88 16.06
N ASP A 451 13.99 16.67 16.10
CA ASP A 451 15.42 16.34 16.08
C ASP A 451 15.92 15.83 14.72
N LEU A 452 15.04 15.78 13.71
CA LEU A 452 15.36 15.17 12.41
C LEU A 452 16.58 15.78 11.72
N SER A 453 16.87 17.07 11.93
CA SER A 453 18.04 17.72 11.31
C SER A 453 19.39 17.24 11.86
N ILE A 454 19.39 16.65 13.06
CA ILE A 454 20.60 16.17 13.75
C ILE A 454 20.58 14.65 14.00
N ALA A 455 19.49 13.97 13.64
CA ALA A 455 19.32 12.55 13.91
C ALA A 455 20.34 11.69 13.17
N SER A 456 21.05 10.83 13.92
CA SER A 456 21.98 9.85 13.38
C SER A 456 21.97 8.58 14.25
N PRO A 457 21.58 7.41 13.73
CA PRO A 457 21.08 7.20 12.36
C PRO A 457 19.75 7.90 12.10
N TRP A 458 19.44 8.17 10.83
CA TRP A 458 18.13 8.70 10.45
C TRP A 458 17.03 7.72 10.83
N PRO A 459 15.99 8.17 11.54
CA PRO A 459 14.94 7.28 12.01
C PRO A 459 14.08 6.79 10.84
N ILE A 460 14.06 5.49 10.62
CA ILE A 460 13.21 4.82 9.63
C ILE A 460 12.51 3.63 10.28
N ASN A 461 11.19 3.63 10.24
CA ASN A 461 10.42 2.46 10.64
C ASN A 461 10.47 1.42 9.52
N SER A 462 10.70 0.18 9.90
CA SER A 462 10.81 -0.98 9.00
C SER A 462 9.51 -1.38 8.29
N GLU A 463 8.50 -0.53 8.24
CA GLU A 463 7.13 -0.83 7.77
C GLU A 463 6.82 -0.32 6.36
N ALA A 464 7.82 -0.12 5.54
CA ALA A 464 7.63 0.26 4.16
C ALA A 464 6.96 -0.87 3.36
N SER A 465 5.73 -0.65 2.90
CA SER A 465 4.89 -1.66 2.25
C SER A 465 4.38 -1.24 0.87
N HIS A 466 4.82 -0.09 0.35
CA HIS A 466 4.41 0.45 -0.95
C HIS A 466 5.56 0.27 -1.95
N HIS A 467 5.69 -0.94 -2.51
CA HIS A 467 6.76 -1.28 -3.43
C HIS A 467 6.45 -0.72 -4.83
N LEU A 468 7.12 0.36 -5.21
CA LEU A 468 6.93 1.07 -6.46
C LEU A 468 8.23 1.08 -7.27
N GLY A 469 8.12 1.30 -8.59
CA GLY A 469 9.28 1.25 -9.47
C GLY A 469 9.82 -0.15 -9.73
N GLY A 470 10.87 -0.25 -10.54
CA GLY A 470 11.50 -1.49 -10.98
C GLY A 470 11.15 -1.88 -12.41
N THR A 471 10.02 -1.42 -12.94
CA THR A 471 9.65 -1.55 -14.35
C THR A 471 8.97 -0.27 -14.81
N VAL A 472 9.62 0.86 -14.55
CA VAL A 472 9.03 2.20 -14.71
C VAL A 472 8.54 2.48 -16.12
N MET A 473 7.39 3.19 -16.22
CA MET A 473 6.87 3.64 -17.49
C MET A 473 7.56 4.90 -18.00
N GLY A 474 7.71 5.02 -19.31
CA GLY A 474 8.28 6.19 -19.96
C GLY A 474 8.17 6.14 -21.46
N ASN A 475 8.46 7.29 -22.12
CA ASN A 475 8.44 7.40 -23.58
C ASN A 475 9.79 6.99 -24.22
N ASP A 476 10.87 6.97 -23.45
CA ASP A 476 12.21 6.62 -23.91
C ASP A 476 12.53 5.17 -23.49
N GLU A 477 12.58 4.28 -24.47
CA GLU A 477 12.85 2.84 -24.26
C GLU A 477 14.21 2.57 -23.62
N ASN A 478 15.16 3.51 -23.72
CA ASN A 478 16.47 3.40 -23.08
C ASN A 478 16.47 3.78 -21.58
N LYS A 479 15.37 4.38 -21.10
CA LYS A 479 15.21 4.87 -19.72
C LYS A 479 14.02 4.30 -18.99
N SER A 480 13.25 3.46 -19.67
CA SER A 480 12.02 2.86 -19.12
C SER A 480 11.88 1.41 -19.54
N VAL A 481 10.99 0.69 -18.89
CA VAL A 481 10.72 -0.73 -19.16
C VAL A 481 9.40 -0.91 -19.90
N VAL A 482 8.41 -0.08 -19.59
CA VAL A 482 7.12 -0.09 -20.28
C VAL A 482 6.82 1.29 -20.87
N ASP A 483 6.05 1.31 -21.96
CA ASP A 483 5.53 2.52 -22.56
C ASP A 483 4.35 3.11 -21.76
N LYS A 484 3.80 4.23 -22.24
CA LYS A 484 2.62 4.87 -21.62
C LYS A 484 1.38 3.96 -21.56
N ASP A 485 1.29 2.96 -22.42
CA ASP A 485 0.19 2.00 -22.49
C ASP A 485 0.48 0.73 -21.70
N LEU A 486 1.53 0.75 -20.86
CA LEU A 486 1.99 -0.34 -20.00
C LEU A 486 2.50 -1.56 -20.77
N LYS A 487 2.78 -1.44 -22.07
CA LYS A 487 3.39 -2.48 -22.87
C LYS A 487 4.90 -2.48 -22.66
N VAL A 488 5.48 -3.64 -22.44
CA VAL A 488 6.93 -3.82 -22.30
C VAL A 488 7.61 -3.49 -23.64
N HIS A 489 8.58 -2.57 -23.63
CA HIS A 489 9.35 -2.23 -24.82
C HIS A 489 9.95 -3.48 -25.48
N HIS A 490 10.14 -3.48 -26.78
CA HIS A 490 10.65 -4.62 -27.56
C HIS A 490 9.90 -5.94 -27.33
N THR A 491 8.58 -5.83 -27.04
CA THR A 491 7.67 -6.98 -27.05
C THR A 491 6.37 -6.63 -27.74
N ASP A 492 5.76 -7.64 -28.40
CA ASP A 492 4.50 -7.42 -29.13
C ASP A 492 3.28 -7.46 -28.22
N ASN A 493 3.32 -8.31 -27.18
CA ASN A 493 2.12 -8.74 -26.47
C ASN A 493 2.29 -8.90 -24.96
N LEU A 494 3.33 -8.29 -24.35
CA LEU A 494 3.57 -8.31 -22.91
C LEU A 494 3.28 -6.94 -22.29
N TYR A 495 2.52 -6.94 -21.20
CA TYR A 495 2.13 -5.75 -20.44
C TYR A 495 2.44 -5.94 -18.96
N ILE A 496 2.64 -4.85 -18.24
CA ILE A 496 2.80 -4.84 -16.78
C ILE A 496 1.82 -3.87 -16.16
N CYS A 497 1.06 -4.33 -15.17
CA CYS A 497 0.16 -3.47 -14.39
C CYS A 497 0.32 -3.75 -12.89
N SER A 498 1.14 -2.96 -12.26
CA SER A 498 1.41 -3.03 -10.82
C SER A 498 2.06 -1.72 -10.35
N GLY A 499 2.40 -1.60 -9.07
CA GLY A 499 3.20 -0.48 -8.57
C GLY A 499 4.59 -0.37 -9.21
N SER A 500 5.10 -1.46 -9.83
CA SER A 500 6.42 -1.42 -10.47
C SER A 500 6.54 -0.44 -11.62
N VAL A 501 5.42 -0.06 -12.26
CA VAL A 501 5.43 0.85 -13.42
C VAL A 501 5.48 2.33 -13.05
N PHE A 502 5.42 2.69 -11.77
CA PHE A 502 5.40 4.07 -11.32
C PHE A 502 6.76 4.74 -11.50
N PRO A 503 6.86 5.86 -12.24
CA PRO A 503 8.11 6.64 -12.38
C PRO A 503 8.44 7.46 -11.12
N SER A 504 7.46 7.74 -10.28
CA SER A 504 7.58 8.46 -9.01
C SER A 504 6.57 7.91 -8.01
N ALA A 505 6.91 7.95 -6.72
CA ALA A 505 6.07 7.43 -5.66
C ALA A 505 4.89 8.36 -5.33
N GLY A 506 5.16 9.66 -5.25
CA GLY A 506 4.23 10.62 -4.67
C GLY A 506 3.97 10.32 -3.19
N ASN A 507 2.85 10.80 -2.67
CA ASN A 507 2.48 10.58 -1.27
C ASN A 507 1.21 9.73 -1.07
N ALA A 508 0.57 9.31 -2.16
CA ALA A 508 -0.68 8.57 -2.11
C ALA A 508 -0.46 7.06 -1.89
N ASN A 509 -1.40 6.41 -1.22
CA ASN A 509 -1.42 4.94 -1.17
C ASN A 509 -1.64 4.40 -2.59
N PRO A 510 -0.75 3.52 -3.12
CA PRO A 510 -0.65 3.28 -4.55
C PRO A 510 -1.80 2.46 -5.15
N THR A 511 -2.52 1.66 -4.36
CA THR A 511 -3.50 0.71 -4.89
C THR A 511 -4.63 1.40 -5.67
N TYR A 512 -5.04 2.59 -5.25
CA TYR A 512 -6.05 3.38 -5.96
C TYR A 512 -5.59 3.71 -7.39
N THR A 513 -4.37 4.20 -7.54
CA THR A 513 -3.76 4.51 -8.84
C THR A 513 -3.46 3.23 -9.66
N ILE A 514 -3.02 2.16 -9.01
CA ILE A 514 -2.82 0.86 -9.68
C ILE A 514 -4.13 0.37 -10.30
N CYS A 515 -5.25 0.48 -9.59
CA CYS A 515 -6.56 0.11 -10.12
C CYS A 515 -7.01 1.03 -11.26
N ALA A 516 -6.70 2.34 -11.22
CA ALA A 516 -6.96 3.27 -12.32
C ALA A 516 -6.18 2.86 -13.60
N LEU A 517 -4.90 2.54 -13.45
CA LEU A 517 -4.07 2.02 -14.55
C LEU A 517 -4.59 0.66 -15.06
N ALA A 518 -5.10 -0.18 -14.17
CA ALA A 518 -5.68 -1.48 -14.53
C ALA A 518 -6.95 -1.33 -15.38
N VAL A 519 -7.84 -0.38 -15.04
CA VAL A 519 -9.02 -0.07 -15.85
C VAL A 519 -8.60 0.47 -17.23
N ARG A 520 -7.63 1.41 -17.25
CA ARG A 520 -7.07 1.97 -18.49
C ARG A 520 -6.47 0.88 -19.39
N LEU A 521 -5.66 0.00 -18.83
CA LEU A 521 -5.08 -1.11 -19.58
C LEU A 521 -6.16 -2.06 -20.13
N ALA A 522 -7.17 -2.37 -19.32
CA ALA A 522 -8.25 -3.26 -19.75
C ALA A 522 -9.03 -2.67 -20.95
N GLU A 523 -9.22 -1.35 -21.01
CA GLU A 523 -9.82 -0.70 -22.19
C GLU A 523 -8.96 -0.92 -23.45
N ASN A 524 -7.65 -0.80 -23.35
CA ASN A 524 -6.72 -1.06 -24.47
C ASN A 524 -6.63 -2.54 -24.86
N LEU A 525 -7.02 -3.44 -23.97
CA LEU A 525 -7.00 -4.88 -24.22
C LEU A 525 -8.33 -5.41 -24.78
N LYS A 526 -9.42 -4.66 -24.71
CA LYS A 526 -10.72 -5.01 -25.33
C LYS A 526 -10.60 -5.05 -26.85
#